data_833bfcbf4ec0f30e4f68cb253f917182
#
_entry.id   833bfcbf4ec0f30e4f68cb253f917182
#
_cell.length_a   1.000
_cell.length_b   1.000
_cell.length_c   1.000
_cell.angle_alpha   90.00
_cell.angle_beta   90.00
_cell.angle_gamma   90.00
#
_symmetry.space_group_name_H-M   'P 1'
#
loop_
_entity.id
_entity.type
_entity.pdbx_description
1 polymer ?
#
loop_
_entity_poly.entity_id
_entity_poly.type
_entity_poly.pdbx_seq_one_letter_code
_entity_poly.pdbx_strand_id
1 'polypeptide(L)'
;FSTDVISKKVVKNTGQLPKYLIQNHHEGIVTREQFQAVQAELARRSALRSDSKQAATGRSCYTSKYALSDRLVCGECGKLYRRKTRNIKGNIYHEWRCISRLDYGKRYCHDSPTMREIPLQNAILAAINEAMSEKPILLNHIKSAMSLELLPVQGQTMSLADIDRRLAQLDAQFQSLLAEAIDAEDKDRCNAKFAEILAEQTELKTQKEHILQSSTDAERTCARLVQAEQALEQAAPTVMEWNESTVRQLVERVTVLSANEVLVQLKGGKEIHKRLE
;
A
#
# COMPACT_ATOMS: atom_id res chain seq x y z
N PHE A 1 1.91 -29.21 7.83
CA PHE A 1 2.11 -29.90 9.10
C PHE A 1 2.65 -31.29 8.86
N SER A 2 3.56 -31.76 9.71
CA SER A 2 4.03 -33.14 9.73
C SER A 2 3.77 -33.73 11.11
N THR A 3 3.56 -35.05 11.16
CA THR A 3 3.41 -35.74 12.45
C THR A 3 4.78 -36.25 12.86
N ASP A 4 5.27 -35.80 14.01
CA ASP A 4 6.49 -36.33 14.59
C ASP A 4 6.31 -37.81 14.96
N VAL A 5 7.14 -38.68 14.41
CA VAL A 5 7.01 -40.15 14.55
C VAL A 5 7.17 -40.61 15.99
N ILE A 6 7.98 -39.89 16.78
CA ILE A 6 8.31 -40.24 18.16
C ILE A 6 7.23 -39.72 19.13
N SER A 7 6.93 -38.41 19.05
CA SER A 7 5.99 -37.78 20.00
C SER A 7 4.52 -37.84 19.57
N LYS A 8 4.23 -38.32 18.35
CA LYS A 8 2.88 -38.35 17.75
C LYS A 8 2.18 -37.00 17.68
N LYS A 9 2.91 -35.90 17.88
CA LYS A 9 2.40 -34.53 17.82
C LYS A 9 2.44 -33.98 16.39
N VAL A 10 1.40 -33.26 16.03
CA VAL A 10 1.37 -32.53 14.75
C VAL A 10 2.22 -31.27 14.88
N VAL A 11 3.31 -31.19 14.14
CA VAL A 11 4.27 -30.08 14.15
C VAL A 11 4.22 -29.34 12.83
N LYS A 12 4.41 -28.02 12.87
CA LYS A 12 4.50 -27.21 11.65
C LYS A 12 5.78 -27.59 10.90
N ASN A 13 5.66 -27.97 9.63
CA ASN A 13 6.83 -28.19 8.77
C ASN A 13 7.55 -26.86 8.52
N THR A 14 8.72 -26.69 9.11
CA THR A 14 9.58 -25.50 8.97
C THR A 14 10.70 -25.70 7.93
N GLY A 15 10.61 -26.75 7.12
CA GLY A 15 11.59 -27.07 6.07
C GLY A 15 12.18 -28.48 6.17
N GLN A 16 11.75 -29.27 7.17
CA GLN A 16 12.26 -30.65 7.36
C GLN A 16 11.78 -31.61 6.26
N LEU A 17 10.60 -31.36 5.70
CA LEU A 17 10.05 -32.14 4.59
C LEU A 17 9.78 -31.25 3.38
N PRO A 18 10.00 -31.76 2.14
CA PRO A 18 9.67 -31.02 0.95
C PRO A 18 8.19 -30.65 0.91
N LYS A 19 7.90 -29.45 0.41
CA LYS A 19 6.53 -28.94 0.23
C LYS A 19 6.20 -28.96 -1.24
N TYR A 20 5.07 -29.55 -1.58
CA TYR A 20 4.59 -29.62 -2.94
C TYR A 20 3.38 -28.70 -3.10
N LEU A 21 3.38 -27.88 -4.15
CA LEU A 21 2.22 -27.07 -4.54
C LEU A 21 1.50 -27.79 -5.66
N ILE A 22 0.32 -28.32 -5.40
CA ILE A 22 -0.54 -28.92 -6.39
C ILE A 22 -1.52 -27.85 -6.84
N GLN A 23 -1.42 -27.45 -8.12
CA GLN A 23 -2.33 -26.47 -8.71
C GLN A 23 -3.57 -27.17 -9.24
N ASN A 24 -4.72 -26.46 -9.20
CA ASN A 24 -6.02 -26.94 -9.72
C ASN A 24 -6.47 -28.28 -9.12
N HIS A 25 -6.15 -28.54 -7.88
CA HIS A 25 -6.54 -29.75 -7.14
C HIS A 25 -8.07 -29.83 -6.93
N HIS A 26 -8.73 -28.69 -6.80
CA HIS A 26 -10.18 -28.57 -6.64
C HIS A 26 -10.65 -27.24 -7.21
N GLU A 27 -11.94 -27.13 -7.46
CA GLU A 27 -12.57 -25.88 -7.88
C GLU A 27 -12.46 -24.83 -6.76
N GLY A 28 -12.03 -23.62 -7.11
CA GLY A 28 -11.88 -22.53 -6.15
C GLY A 28 -13.23 -21.99 -5.68
N ILE A 29 -13.39 -21.74 -4.38
CA ILE A 29 -14.58 -21.10 -3.80
C ILE A 29 -14.72 -19.64 -4.28
N VAL A 30 -13.58 -18.99 -4.55
CA VAL A 30 -13.49 -17.63 -5.11
C VAL A 30 -12.62 -17.65 -6.35
N THR A 31 -12.85 -16.72 -7.28
CA THR A 31 -12.01 -16.63 -8.49
C THR A 31 -10.60 -16.16 -8.13
N ARG A 32 -9.63 -16.44 -8.99
CA ARG A 32 -8.24 -16.03 -8.79
C ARG A 32 -8.11 -14.51 -8.75
N GLU A 33 -8.89 -13.80 -9.57
CA GLU A 33 -8.92 -12.34 -9.60
C GLU A 33 -9.45 -11.76 -8.27
N GLN A 34 -10.53 -12.31 -7.74
CA GLN A 34 -11.08 -11.91 -6.44
C GLN A 34 -10.07 -12.14 -5.31
N PHE A 35 -9.41 -13.29 -5.30
CA PHE A 35 -8.38 -13.60 -4.32
C PHE A 35 -7.21 -12.61 -4.40
N GLN A 36 -6.71 -12.32 -5.62
CA GLN A 36 -5.63 -11.37 -5.83
C GLN A 36 -6.02 -9.95 -5.41
N ALA A 37 -7.24 -9.51 -5.74
CA ALA A 37 -7.75 -8.21 -5.30
C ALA A 37 -7.79 -8.08 -3.77
N VAL A 38 -8.23 -9.14 -3.08
CA VAL A 38 -8.23 -9.18 -1.61
C VAL A 38 -6.81 -9.17 -1.05
N GLN A 39 -5.87 -9.92 -1.63
CA GLN A 39 -4.47 -9.92 -1.19
C GLN A 39 -3.82 -8.55 -1.39
N ALA A 40 -4.06 -7.88 -2.52
CA ALA A 40 -3.59 -6.53 -2.78
C ALA A 40 -4.13 -5.53 -1.75
N GLU A 41 -5.42 -5.61 -1.41
CA GLU A 41 -6.02 -4.75 -0.39
C GLU A 41 -5.48 -5.03 1.01
N LEU A 42 -5.23 -6.29 1.36
CA LEU A 42 -4.59 -6.65 2.63
C LEU A 42 -3.15 -6.11 2.73
N ALA A 43 -2.38 -6.22 1.65
CA ALA A 43 -1.03 -5.67 1.56
C ALA A 43 -1.04 -4.14 1.70
N ARG A 44 -1.97 -3.45 1.00
CA ARG A 44 -2.16 -1.99 1.12
C ARG A 44 -2.46 -1.58 2.56
N ARG A 45 -3.39 -2.28 3.22
CA ARG A 45 -3.73 -2.01 4.63
C ARG A 45 -2.57 -2.28 5.58
N SER A 46 -1.77 -3.29 5.30
CA SER A 46 -0.57 -3.60 6.08
C SER A 46 0.48 -2.51 5.96
N ALA A 47 0.72 -1.99 4.75
CA ALA A 47 1.65 -0.90 4.49
C ALA A 47 1.25 0.42 5.18
N LEU A 48 -0.06 0.67 5.34
CA LEU A 48 -0.58 1.84 6.07
C LEU A 48 -0.42 1.72 7.60
N ARG A 49 -0.19 0.51 8.12
CA ARG A 49 0.19 0.31 9.52
C ARG A 49 1.63 0.77 9.66
N SER A 50 1.82 2.04 10.04
CA SER A 50 3.18 2.53 10.33
C SER A 50 3.83 1.64 11.39
N ASP A 51 5.09 1.29 11.15
CA ASP A 51 5.99 0.65 12.09
C ASP A 51 6.22 1.52 13.33
N SER A 52 5.19 1.77 14.13
CA SER A 52 5.41 2.31 15.45
C SER A 52 5.96 1.17 16.30
N LYS A 53 7.26 1.15 16.49
CA LYS A 53 7.98 0.30 17.44
C LYS A 53 7.56 0.53 18.91
N GLN A 54 6.56 1.37 19.13
CA GLN A 54 5.97 1.62 20.46
C GLN A 54 4.89 0.56 20.71
N ALA A 55 4.94 -0.02 21.90
CA ALA A 55 4.16 -1.15 22.36
C ALA A 55 2.76 -1.20 21.75
N ALA A 56 2.45 -2.30 21.09
CA ALA A 56 1.13 -2.60 20.58
C ALA A 56 0.16 -2.68 21.76
N THR A 57 -0.40 -1.52 22.13
CA THR A 57 -1.59 -1.56 22.95
C THR A 57 -2.69 -2.13 22.06
N GLY A 58 -3.32 -3.26 22.44
CA GLY A 58 -4.36 -3.94 21.67
C GLY A 58 -5.62 -3.12 21.36
N ARG A 59 -5.51 -1.80 21.45
CA ARG A 59 -6.55 -0.79 21.18
C ARG A 59 -6.58 -0.26 19.75
N SER A 60 -5.63 -0.62 18.89
CA SER A 60 -5.52 -0.11 17.52
C SER A 60 -6.09 -1.06 16.46
N CYS A 61 -7.28 -1.60 16.68
CA CYS A 61 -8.00 -2.27 15.61
C CYS A 61 -8.58 -1.21 14.66
N TYR A 62 -7.89 -0.99 13.52
CA TYR A 62 -8.43 -0.20 12.43
C TYR A 62 -9.54 -0.99 11.74
N THR A 63 -10.75 -0.53 11.87
CA THR A 63 -11.82 -1.01 11.00
C THR A 63 -11.88 -0.12 9.77
N SER A 64 -11.65 -0.67 8.59
CA SER A 64 -11.83 0.03 7.32
C SER A 64 -13.32 0.21 6.95
N LYS A 65 -14.20 0.17 7.94
CA LYS A 65 -15.63 0.34 7.75
C LYS A 65 -15.97 1.71 7.15
N TYR A 66 -15.26 2.75 7.57
CA TYR A 66 -15.48 4.14 7.14
C TYR A 66 -14.42 4.56 6.13
N ALA A 67 -14.81 5.26 5.06
CA ALA A 67 -13.88 5.71 4.01
C ALA A 67 -12.76 6.61 4.55
N LEU A 68 -13.05 7.41 5.58
CA LEU A 68 -12.08 8.33 6.18
C LEU A 68 -11.08 7.66 7.13
N SER A 69 -11.27 6.39 7.51
CA SER A 69 -10.39 5.71 8.47
C SER A 69 -8.93 5.60 7.99
N ASP A 70 -8.73 5.50 6.69
CA ASP A 70 -7.42 5.36 6.05
C ASP A 70 -7.02 6.55 5.17
N ARG A 71 -7.86 7.61 5.13
CA ARG A 71 -7.66 8.78 4.28
C ARG A 71 -7.56 10.09 5.02
N LEU A 72 -8.15 10.18 6.23
CA LEU A 72 -8.11 11.40 7.03
C LEU A 72 -6.81 11.51 7.81
N VAL A 73 -5.98 12.48 7.46
CA VAL A 73 -4.62 12.67 7.94
C VAL A 73 -4.49 13.99 8.70
N CYS A 74 -3.70 13.98 9.75
CA CYS A 74 -3.37 15.18 10.51
C CYS A 74 -2.32 16.01 9.77
N GLY A 75 -2.61 17.29 9.51
CA GLY A 75 -1.66 18.22 8.88
C GLY A 75 -0.43 18.51 9.73
N GLU A 76 -0.55 18.37 11.07
CA GLU A 76 0.56 18.63 11.98
C GLU A 76 1.54 17.44 12.07
N CYS A 77 1.04 16.23 12.36
CA CYS A 77 1.89 15.07 12.63
C CYS A 77 1.87 13.98 11.56
N GLY A 78 1.09 14.14 10.49
CA GLY A 78 0.99 13.19 9.39
C GLY A 78 0.31 11.86 9.72
N LYS A 79 -0.17 11.65 10.96
CA LYS A 79 -0.85 10.42 11.37
C LYS A 79 -2.35 10.47 11.07
N LEU A 80 -2.95 9.29 10.97
CA LEU A 80 -4.37 9.15 10.69
C LEU A 80 -5.26 9.66 11.84
N TYR A 81 -6.49 9.98 11.49
CA TYR A 81 -7.56 10.24 12.45
C TYR A 81 -8.34 8.96 12.74
N ARG A 82 -8.86 8.85 13.97
CA ARG A 82 -9.72 7.75 14.41
C ARG A 82 -11.10 8.29 14.73
N ARG A 83 -12.12 7.60 14.23
CA ARG A 83 -13.52 7.88 14.54
C ARG A 83 -13.82 7.53 15.99
N LYS A 84 -14.46 8.43 16.71
CA LYS A 84 -14.98 8.24 18.07
C LYS A 84 -16.45 8.53 18.12
N THR A 85 -17.16 7.73 18.90
CA THR A 85 -18.56 7.99 19.26
C THR A 85 -18.60 8.58 20.65
N ARG A 86 -19.29 9.69 20.82
CA ARG A 86 -19.54 10.33 22.10
C ARG A 86 -21.04 10.32 22.37
N ASN A 87 -21.40 9.97 23.60
CA ASN A 87 -22.76 10.13 24.11
C ASN A 87 -22.75 11.30 25.10
N ILE A 88 -23.47 12.36 24.79
CA ILE A 88 -23.65 13.55 25.66
C ILE A 88 -25.12 13.71 25.92
N LYS A 89 -25.54 13.47 27.16
CA LYS A 89 -26.95 13.61 27.60
C LYS A 89 -27.93 12.82 26.71
N GLY A 90 -27.61 11.60 26.31
CA GLY A 90 -28.43 10.76 25.44
C GLY A 90 -28.24 10.98 23.94
N ASN A 91 -27.62 12.07 23.53
CA ASN A 91 -27.33 12.34 22.11
C ASN A 91 -25.98 11.70 21.69
N ILE A 92 -26.02 10.98 20.59
CA ILE A 92 -24.84 10.30 20.03
C ILE A 92 -24.20 11.21 18.99
N TYR A 93 -22.93 11.57 19.22
CA TYR A 93 -22.13 12.36 18.29
C TYR A 93 -20.97 11.53 17.78
N HIS A 94 -20.64 11.72 16.51
CA HIS A 94 -19.46 11.11 15.87
C HIS A 94 -18.41 12.18 15.58
N GLU A 95 -17.21 11.94 16.06
CA GLU A 95 -16.08 12.85 15.90
C GLU A 95 -14.83 12.09 15.46
N TRP A 96 -13.97 12.79 14.77
CA TRP A 96 -12.67 12.28 14.33
C TRP A 96 -11.56 12.98 15.10
N ARG A 97 -10.58 12.21 15.59
CA ARG A 97 -9.44 12.73 16.36
C ARG A 97 -8.14 12.08 15.93
N CYS A 98 -7.08 12.89 15.91
CA CYS A 98 -5.72 12.42 15.59
C CYS A 98 -5.32 11.28 16.54
N ILE A 99 -4.79 10.20 15.99
CA ILE A 99 -4.38 9.00 16.75
C ILE A 99 -3.23 9.35 17.69
N SER A 100 -2.23 10.08 17.22
CA SER A 100 -1.08 10.49 18.08
C SER A 100 -1.53 11.27 19.30
N ARG A 101 -2.50 12.19 19.12
CA ARG A 101 -3.06 12.95 20.23
C ARG A 101 -3.92 12.11 21.17
N LEU A 102 -4.61 11.09 20.63
CA LEU A 102 -5.43 10.16 21.42
C LEU A 102 -4.60 9.21 22.28
N ASP A 103 -3.55 8.64 21.68
CA ASP A 103 -2.79 7.58 22.31
C ASP A 103 -1.65 8.14 23.17
N TYR A 104 -1.08 9.30 22.81
CA TYR A 104 0.10 9.89 23.46
C TYR A 104 -0.10 11.32 23.99
N GLY A 105 -1.29 11.91 23.76
CA GLY A 105 -1.63 13.25 24.24
C GLY A 105 -1.00 14.40 23.44
N LYS A 106 -1.13 15.62 24.00
CA LYS A 106 -0.63 16.87 23.37
C LYS A 106 0.89 16.89 23.16
N ARG A 107 1.63 16.05 23.85
CA ARG A 107 3.09 15.97 23.73
C ARG A 107 3.54 15.55 22.32
N TYR A 108 2.74 14.76 21.62
CA TYR A 108 3.08 14.22 20.29
C TYR A 108 2.32 14.86 19.15
N CYS A 109 1.19 15.51 19.42
CA CYS A 109 0.46 16.28 18.45
C CYS A 109 -0.26 17.41 19.19
N HIS A 110 0.23 18.62 19.03
CA HIS A 110 -0.08 19.76 19.90
C HIS A 110 -1.42 20.42 19.53
N ASP A 111 -1.61 20.68 18.23
CA ASP A 111 -2.71 21.52 17.75
C ASP A 111 -3.75 20.79 16.89
N SER A 112 -3.67 19.45 16.78
CA SER A 112 -4.63 18.71 15.97
C SER A 112 -6.06 18.90 16.49
N PRO A 113 -6.99 19.42 15.68
CA PRO A 113 -8.37 19.66 16.08
C PRO A 113 -9.18 18.36 16.16
N THR A 114 -10.27 18.40 16.89
CA THR A 114 -11.33 17.39 16.84
C THR A 114 -12.32 17.79 15.75
N MET A 115 -12.53 16.93 14.76
CA MET A 115 -13.41 17.17 13.64
C MET A 115 -14.76 16.51 13.89
N ARG A 116 -15.86 17.26 13.76
CA ARG A 116 -17.20 16.69 13.75
C ARG A 116 -17.46 15.99 12.42
N GLU A 117 -18.14 14.85 12.45
CA GLU A 117 -18.31 14.01 11.27
C GLU A 117 -19.15 14.69 10.18
N ILE A 118 -20.30 15.27 10.54
CA ILE A 118 -21.23 15.85 9.56
C ILE A 118 -20.62 17.05 8.82
N PRO A 119 -20.06 18.09 9.49
CA PRO A 119 -19.40 19.19 8.77
C PRO A 119 -18.23 18.72 7.90
N LEU A 120 -17.46 17.72 8.37
CA LEU A 120 -16.37 17.15 7.59
C LEU A 120 -16.88 16.44 6.33
N GLN A 121 -17.92 15.65 6.44
CA GLN A 121 -18.55 14.98 5.29
C GLN A 121 -19.10 16.01 4.29
N ASN A 122 -19.76 17.05 4.74
CA ASN A 122 -20.29 18.12 3.87
C ASN A 122 -19.17 18.85 3.13
N ALA A 123 -18.05 19.17 3.80
CA ALA A 123 -16.91 19.81 3.16
C ALA A 123 -16.27 18.90 2.08
N ILE A 124 -16.17 17.59 2.34
CA ILE A 124 -15.65 16.64 1.36
C ILE A 124 -16.61 16.48 0.18
N LEU A 125 -17.92 16.40 0.42
CA LEU A 125 -18.94 16.38 -0.65
C LEU A 125 -18.87 17.64 -1.50
N ALA A 126 -18.74 18.81 -0.87
CA ALA A 126 -18.57 20.07 -1.61
C ALA A 126 -17.30 20.08 -2.46
N ALA A 127 -16.20 19.48 -1.99
CA ALA A 127 -14.99 19.33 -2.79
C ALA A 127 -15.18 18.36 -3.97
N ILE A 128 -15.85 17.23 -3.75
CA ILE A 128 -16.17 16.29 -4.83
C ILE A 128 -17.06 16.98 -5.89
N ASN A 129 -18.10 17.71 -5.48
CA ASN A 129 -19.00 18.40 -6.40
C ASN A 129 -18.30 19.51 -7.19
N GLU A 130 -17.38 20.25 -6.56
CA GLU A 130 -16.55 21.23 -7.26
C GLU A 130 -15.67 20.55 -8.32
N ALA A 131 -15.07 19.43 -7.98
CA ALA A 131 -14.29 18.65 -8.95
C ALA A 131 -15.16 18.09 -10.07
N MET A 132 -16.39 17.67 -9.77
CA MET A 132 -17.34 17.17 -10.76
C MET A 132 -17.80 18.26 -11.74
N SER A 133 -17.86 19.52 -11.34
CA SER A 133 -18.15 20.65 -12.25
C SER A 133 -17.06 20.81 -13.31
N GLU A 134 -15.84 20.37 -13.00
CA GLU A 134 -14.68 20.37 -13.90
C GLU A 134 -14.30 18.96 -14.37
N LYS A 135 -15.27 18.07 -14.52
CA LYS A 135 -15.10 16.65 -14.87
C LYS A 135 -14.12 16.40 -16.02
N PRO A 136 -14.15 17.15 -17.14
CA PRO A 136 -13.17 16.95 -18.23
C PRO A 136 -11.72 17.19 -17.81
N ILE A 137 -11.49 18.21 -16.98
CA ILE A 137 -10.16 18.53 -16.46
C ILE A 137 -9.68 17.40 -15.54
N LEU A 138 -10.54 16.93 -14.65
CA LEU A 138 -10.21 15.85 -13.73
C LEU A 138 -9.89 14.53 -14.47
N LEU A 139 -10.65 14.20 -15.52
CA LEU A 139 -10.38 13.04 -16.36
C LEU A 139 -9.00 13.16 -17.07
N ASN A 140 -8.67 14.35 -17.56
CA ASN A 140 -7.36 14.59 -18.16
C ASN A 140 -6.22 14.44 -17.13
N HIS A 141 -6.41 14.90 -15.89
CA HIS A 141 -5.43 14.71 -14.80
C HIS A 141 -5.22 13.23 -14.49
N ILE A 142 -6.31 12.44 -14.41
CA ILE A 142 -6.22 10.99 -14.18
C ILE A 142 -5.46 10.31 -15.32
N LYS A 143 -5.76 10.63 -16.58
CA LYS A 143 -5.06 10.08 -17.75
C LYS A 143 -3.59 10.45 -17.78
N SER A 144 -3.25 11.70 -17.42
CA SER A 144 -1.87 12.14 -17.30
C SER A 144 -1.12 11.40 -16.19
N ALA A 145 -1.75 11.22 -15.03
CA ALA A 145 -1.18 10.45 -13.93
C ALA A 145 -0.92 8.99 -14.33
N MET A 146 -1.87 8.34 -15.03
CA MET A 146 -1.67 6.98 -15.56
C MET A 146 -0.48 6.92 -16.54
N SER A 147 -0.35 7.91 -17.41
CA SER A 147 0.76 7.97 -18.36
C SER A 147 2.11 8.13 -17.65
N LEU A 148 2.18 8.88 -16.57
CA LEU A 148 3.40 9.05 -15.75
C LEU A 148 3.80 7.76 -15.04
N GLU A 149 2.83 7.01 -14.49
CA GLU A 149 3.08 5.73 -13.81
C GLU A 149 3.58 4.63 -14.76
N LEU A 150 3.22 4.72 -16.04
CA LEU A 150 3.66 3.77 -17.08
C LEU A 150 5.03 4.11 -17.67
N LEU A 151 5.62 5.25 -17.31
CA LEU A 151 6.98 5.59 -17.77
C LEU A 151 7.99 4.66 -17.09
N PRO A 152 8.99 4.17 -17.85
CA PRO A 152 10.06 3.38 -17.25
C PRO A 152 10.80 4.20 -16.19
N VAL A 153 11.14 3.56 -15.09
CA VAL A 153 11.87 4.20 -13.98
C VAL A 153 13.19 4.75 -14.52
N GLN A 154 13.38 6.08 -14.39
CA GLN A 154 14.62 6.72 -14.82
C GLN A 154 15.79 6.14 -14.03
N GLY A 155 16.84 5.68 -14.72
CA GLY A 155 18.04 5.09 -14.13
C GLY A 155 18.13 3.57 -14.24
N GLN A 156 17.18 2.90 -14.87
CA GLN A 156 17.35 1.48 -15.22
C GLN A 156 18.41 1.33 -16.30
N THR A 157 19.57 0.83 -15.91
CA THR A 157 20.69 0.56 -16.84
C THR A 157 20.54 -0.77 -17.56
N MET A 158 19.77 -1.70 -16.98
CA MET A 158 19.59 -3.06 -17.52
C MET A 158 18.11 -3.46 -17.55
N SER A 159 17.70 -4.15 -18.60
CA SER A 159 16.37 -4.76 -18.66
C SER A 159 16.30 -6.04 -17.80
N LEU A 160 15.08 -6.45 -17.41
CA LEU A 160 14.91 -7.74 -16.69
C LEU A 160 15.53 -8.93 -17.44
N ALA A 161 15.41 -8.93 -18.77
CA ALA A 161 15.99 -10.00 -19.61
C ALA A 161 17.53 -9.98 -19.58
N ASP A 162 18.15 -8.81 -19.52
CA ASP A 162 19.59 -8.69 -19.42
C ASP A 162 20.12 -9.09 -18.03
N ILE A 163 19.36 -8.74 -16.97
CA ILE A 163 19.66 -9.19 -15.61
C ILE A 163 19.59 -10.72 -15.53
N ASP A 164 18.54 -11.33 -16.08
CA ASP A 164 18.40 -12.78 -16.07
C ASP A 164 19.50 -13.48 -16.87
N ARG A 165 19.87 -12.91 -18.02
CA ARG A 165 20.99 -13.41 -18.83
C ARG A 165 22.31 -13.33 -18.05
N ARG A 166 22.54 -12.22 -17.35
CA ARG A 166 23.76 -12.01 -16.57
C ARG A 166 23.83 -12.96 -15.37
N LEU A 167 22.70 -13.16 -14.66
CA LEU A 167 22.61 -14.14 -13.58
C LEU A 167 22.92 -15.56 -14.05
N ALA A 168 22.39 -15.96 -15.22
CA ALA A 168 22.69 -17.28 -15.79
C ALA A 168 24.18 -17.43 -16.17
N GLN A 169 24.83 -16.36 -16.66
CA GLN A 169 26.25 -16.36 -16.93
C GLN A 169 27.09 -16.51 -15.64
N LEU A 170 26.69 -15.78 -14.58
CA LEU A 170 27.37 -15.88 -13.27
C LEU A 170 27.19 -17.25 -12.64
N ASP A 171 26.02 -17.87 -12.78
CA ASP A 171 25.80 -19.25 -12.32
C ASP A 171 26.71 -20.26 -13.06
N ALA A 172 26.86 -20.11 -14.38
CA ALA A 172 27.76 -20.93 -15.16
C ALA A 172 29.26 -20.73 -14.76
N GLN A 173 29.65 -19.48 -14.52
CA GLN A 173 30.99 -19.15 -14.03
C GLN A 173 31.27 -19.72 -12.65
N PHE A 174 30.25 -19.64 -11.75
CA PHE A 174 30.34 -20.21 -10.42
C PHE A 174 30.55 -21.73 -10.47
N GLN A 175 29.80 -22.43 -11.32
CA GLN A 175 29.95 -23.88 -11.50
C GLN A 175 31.30 -24.26 -12.08
N SER A 176 31.83 -23.50 -13.08
CA SER A 176 33.15 -23.70 -13.65
C SER A 176 34.27 -23.53 -12.61
N LEU A 177 34.16 -22.44 -11.81
CA LEU A 177 35.12 -22.19 -10.73
C LEU A 177 35.04 -23.25 -9.62
N LEU A 178 33.89 -23.82 -9.38
CA LEU A 178 33.69 -24.88 -8.39
C LEU A 178 34.40 -26.18 -8.86
N ALA A 179 34.34 -26.48 -10.16
CA ALA A 179 35.06 -27.60 -10.76
C ALA A 179 36.58 -27.39 -10.71
N GLU A 180 37.05 -26.16 -11.01
CA GLU A 180 38.48 -25.82 -10.94
C GLU A 180 39.03 -25.83 -9.50
N ALA A 181 38.22 -25.41 -8.52
CA ALA A 181 38.62 -25.33 -7.11
C ALA A 181 38.84 -26.71 -6.46
N ILE A 182 38.28 -27.78 -7.04
CA ILE A 182 38.51 -29.17 -6.56
C ILE A 182 39.95 -29.58 -6.76
N ASP A 183 40.60 -29.12 -7.84
CA ASP A 183 41.94 -29.48 -8.24
C ASP A 183 43.01 -28.39 -7.94
N ALA A 184 42.59 -27.23 -7.39
CA ALA A 184 43.47 -26.08 -7.20
C ALA A 184 44.29 -26.15 -5.89
N GLU A 185 45.58 -25.83 -5.99
CA GLU A 185 46.48 -25.66 -4.84
C GLU A 185 46.26 -24.31 -4.12
N ASP A 186 45.77 -23.29 -4.82
CA ASP A 186 45.54 -21.92 -4.29
C ASP A 186 44.07 -21.66 -3.97
N LYS A 187 43.66 -22.04 -2.76
CA LYS A 187 42.28 -21.89 -2.27
C LYS A 187 41.85 -20.42 -2.02
N ASP A 188 42.79 -19.55 -1.67
CA ASP A 188 42.46 -18.17 -1.32
C ASP A 188 42.08 -17.34 -2.55
N ARG A 189 42.70 -17.59 -3.69
CA ARG A 189 42.38 -16.97 -4.96
C ARG A 189 41.01 -17.40 -5.49
N CYS A 190 40.64 -18.67 -5.27
CA CYS A 190 39.31 -19.16 -5.60
C CYS A 190 38.23 -18.51 -4.71
N ASN A 191 38.49 -18.38 -3.42
CA ASN A 191 37.57 -17.76 -2.47
C ASN A 191 37.27 -16.29 -2.82
N ALA A 192 38.26 -15.51 -3.25
CA ALA A 192 38.08 -14.13 -3.68
C ALA A 192 37.13 -14.04 -4.90
N LYS A 193 37.34 -14.90 -5.92
CA LYS A 193 36.48 -14.94 -7.11
C LYS A 193 35.04 -15.38 -6.79
N PHE A 194 34.86 -16.34 -5.88
CA PHE A 194 33.53 -16.73 -5.40
C PHE A 194 32.82 -15.57 -4.71
N ALA A 195 33.53 -14.82 -3.88
CA ALA A 195 32.98 -13.68 -3.20
C ALA A 195 32.54 -12.58 -4.18
N GLU A 196 33.30 -12.30 -5.22
CA GLU A 196 32.94 -11.35 -6.29
C GLU A 196 31.66 -11.78 -7.03
N ILE A 197 31.59 -13.05 -7.45
CA ILE A 197 30.41 -13.58 -8.17
C ILE A 197 29.17 -13.52 -7.29
N LEU A 198 29.27 -13.91 -6.02
CA LEU A 198 28.16 -13.88 -5.08
C LEU A 198 27.71 -12.45 -4.79
N ALA A 199 28.64 -11.50 -4.70
CA ALA A 199 28.30 -10.08 -4.52
C ALA A 199 27.54 -9.53 -5.74
N GLU A 200 28.01 -9.79 -6.96
CA GLU A 200 27.35 -9.39 -8.20
C GLU A 200 25.97 -10.04 -8.34
N GLN A 201 25.86 -11.34 -8.03
CA GLN A 201 24.57 -12.04 -8.04
C GLN A 201 23.57 -11.43 -7.04
N THR A 202 24.03 -11.04 -5.85
CA THR A 202 23.20 -10.45 -4.82
C THR A 202 22.71 -9.08 -5.26
N GLU A 203 23.58 -8.28 -5.84
CA GLU A 203 23.23 -6.96 -6.37
C GLU A 203 22.20 -7.06 -7.52
N LEU A 204 22.41 -7.95 -8.47
CA LEU A 204 21.48 -8.17 -9.58
C LEU A 204 20.12 -8.71 -9.11
N LYS A 205 20.10 -9.58 -8.11
CA LYS A 205 18.84 -10.07 -7.51
C LYS A 205 18.08 -8.95 -6.82
N THR A 206 18.77 -8.08 -6.08
CA THR A 206 18.11 -6.91 -5.43
C THR A 206 17.60 -5.91 -6.47
N GLN A 207 18.35 -5.67 -7.54
CA GLN A 207 17.87 -4.83 -8.65
C GLN A 207 16.64 -5.44 -9.33
N LYS A 208 16.64 -6.74 -9.59
CA LYS A 208 15.49 -7.45 -10.16
C LYS A 208 14.25 -7.34 -9.29
N GLU A 209 14.40 -7.58 -7.98
CA GLU A 209 13.30 -7.44 -7.02
C GLU A 209 12.75 -6.01 -7.01
N HIS A 210 13.61 -5.01 -7.01
CA HIS A 210 13.20 -3.61 -7.06
C HIS A 210 12.41 -3.27 -8.34
N ILE A 211 12.86 -3.73 -9.50
CA ILE A 211 12.16 -3.53 -10.78
C ILE A 211 10.78 -4.21 -10.76
N LEU A 212 10.71 -5.45 -10.30
CA LEU A 212 9.44 -6.18 -10.20
C LEU A 212 8.47 -5.52 -9.22
N GLN A 213 8.98 -5.03 -8.09
CA GLN A 213 8.16 -4.35 -7.09
C GLN A 213 7.64 -3.02 -7.62
N SER A 214 8.48 -2.20 -8.26
CA SER A 214 8.06 -0.94 -8.87
C SER A 214 7.02 -1.14 -9.98
N SER A 215 7.18 -2.17 -10.83
CA SER A 215 6.20 -2.52 -11.86
C SER A 215 4.84 -2.92 -11.25
N THR A 216 4.85 -3.77 -10.21
CA THR A 216 3.59 -4.17 -9.55
C THR A 216 2.91 -3.01 -8.83
N ASP A 217 3.66 -2.07 -8.28
CA ASP A 217 3.10 -0.88 -7.64
C ASP A 217 2.51 0.09 -8.67
N ALA A 218 3.17 0.28 -9.81
CA ALA A 218 2.66 1.06 -10.94
C ALA A 218 1.35 0.44 -11.50
N GLU A 219 1.31 -0.87 -11.71
CA GLU A 219 0.09 -1.58 -12.15
C GLU A 219 -1.08 -1.38 -11.17
N ARG A 220 -0.81 -1.48 -9.86
CA ARG A 220 -1.81 -1.23 -8.81
C ARG A 220 -2.31 0.20 -8.83
N THR A 221 -1.42 1.17 -9.00
CA THR A 221 -1.77 2.58 -9.07
C THR A 221 -2.62 2.84 -10.31
N CYS A 222 -2.24 2.33 -11.48
CA CYS A 222 -3.02 2.42 -12.71
C CYS A 222 -4.41 1.79 -12.55
N ALA A 223 -4.52 0.60 -11.96
CA ALA A 223 -5.81 -0.04 -11.71
C ALA A 223 -6.74 0.81 -10.82
N ARG A 224 -6.17 1.50 -9.81
CA ARG A 224 -6.93 2.43 -8.95
C ARG A 224 -7.38 3.68 -9.71
N LEU A 225 -6.56 4.18 -10.61
CA LEU A 225 -6.89 5.35 -11.46
C LEU A 225 -7.98 5.00 -12.49
N VAL A 226 -7.92 3.80 -13.10
CA VAL A 226 -8.98 3.30 -13.98
C VAL A 226 -10.31 3.18 -13.24
N GLN A 227 -10.31 2.65 -12.00
CA GLN A 227 -11.52 2.61 -11.19
C GLN A 227 -12.06 4.02 -10.87
N ALA A 228 -11.18 4.99 -10.65
CA ALA A 228 -11.58 6.37 -10.42
C ALA A 228 -12.17 7.03 -11.69
N GLU A 229 -11.58 6.76 -12.86
CA GLU A 229 -12.10 7.21 -14.15
C GLU A 229 -13.52 6.66 -14.38
N GLN A 230 -13.70 5.37 -14.24
CA GLN A 230 -15.01 4.71 -14.39
C GLN A 230 -16.05 5.25 -13.39
N ALA A 231 -15.64 5.46 -12.14
CA ALA A 231 -16.52 6.02 -11.12
C ALA A 231 -16.95 7.46 -11.45
N LEU A 232 -16.03 8.26 -12.00
CA LEU A 232 -16.34 9.61 -12.48
C LEU A 232 -17.27 9.60 -13.68
N GLU A 233 -17.08 8.70 -14.63
CA GLU A 233 -17.94 8.57 -15.80
C GLU A 233 -19.37 8.20 -15.44
N GLN A 234 -19.53 7.28 -14.49
CA GLN A 234 -20.82 6.80 -13.99
C GLN A 234 -21.49 7.69 -12.94
N ALA A 235 -20.71 8.59 -12.30
CA ALA A 235 -21.24 9.44 -11.26
C ALA A 235 -22.23 10.47 -11.82
N ALA A 236 -23.33 10.67 -11.07
CA ALA A 236 -24.26 11.76 -11.32
C ALA A 236 -23.53 13.12 -11.25
N PRO A 237 -24.01 14.14 -11.97
CA PRO A 237 -23.34 15.44 -12.02
C PRO A 237 -23.21 16.12 -10.64
N THR A 238 -23.99 15.69 -9.68
CA THR A 238 -23.92 16.18 -8.29
C THR A 238 -24.15 15.04 -7.32
N VAL A 239 -23.25 14.90 -6.34
CA VAL A 239 -23.36 13.92 -5.26
C VAL A 239 -24.01 14.61 -4.06
N MET A 240 -25.28 14.30 -3.80
CA MET A 240 -26.06 14.95 -2.73
C MET A 240 -25.88 14.30 -1.37
N GLU A 241 -25.62 12.98 -1.33
CA GLU A 241 -25.55 12.21 -0.10
C GLU A 241 -24.18 11.58 0.10
N TRP A 242 -23.78 11.46 1.37
CA TRP A 242 -22.56 10.80 1.74
C TRP A 242 -22.60 9.31 1.39
N ASN A 243 -21.69 8.87 0.54
CA ASN A 243 -21.52 7.47 0.17
C ASN A 243 -20.05 7.04 0.36
N GLU A 244 -19.86 6.07 1.24
CA GLU A 244 -18.52 5.54 1.58
C GLU A 244 -17.80 4.98 0.35
N SER A 245 -18.55 4.37 -0.59
CA SER A 245 -17.97 3.79 -1.81
C SER A 245 -17.46 4.88 -2.74
N THR A 246 -18.28 5.91 -3.01
CA THR A 246 -17.93 7.05 -3.86
C THR A 246 -16.70 7.79 -3.31
N VAL A 247 -16.69 8.04 -2.00
CA VAL A 247 -15.54 8.69 -1.35
C VAL A 247 -14.27 7.85 -1.49
N ARG A 248 -14.36 6.53 -1.34
CA ARG A 248 -13.21 5.63 -1.56
C ARG A 248 -12.71 5.60 -2.99
N GLN A 249 -13.61 5.77 -3.95
CA GLN A 249 -13.26 5.76 -5.36
C GLN A 249 -12.63 7.07 -5.81
N LEU A 250 -13.10 8.22 -5.31
CA LEU A 250 -12.70 9.54 -5.79
C LEU A 250 -11.63 10.21 -4.91
N VAL A 251 -11.68 10.03 -3.59
CA VAL A 251 -10.78 10.71 -2.66
C VAL A 251 -9.57 9.85 -2.37
N GLU A 252 -8.38 10.42 -2.53
CA GLU A 252 -7.11 9.79 -2.16
C GLU A 252 -6.77 10.07 -0.70
N ARG A 253 -6.82 11.36 -0.31
CA ARG A 253 -6.44 11.82 1.03
C ARG A 253 -7.23 13.05 1.42
N VAL A 254 -7.48 13.19 2.71
CA VAL A 254 -8.02 14.42 3.32
C VAL A 254 -7.07 14.84 4.43
N THR A 255 -6.46 16.00 4.30
CA THR A 255 -5.53 16.53 5.30
C THR A 255 -6.24 17.61 6.13
N VAL A 256 -6.28 17.42 7.44
CA VAL A 256 -6.85 18.41 8.37
C VAL A 256 -5.83 19.48 8.64
N LEU A 257 -6.04 20.70 8.13
CA LEU A 257 -5.14 21.83 8.30
C LEU A 257 -5.42 22.59 9.60
N SER A 258 -6.70 22.83 9.86
CA SER A 258 -7.15 23.53 11.07
C SER A 258 -8.52 23.01 11.54
N ALA A 259 -9.07 23.61 12.60
CA ALA A 259 -10.41 23.25 13.08
C ALA A 259 -11.52 23.45 12.02
N ASN A 260 -11.29 24.38 11.11
CA ASN A 260 -12.28 24.81 10.12
C ASN A 260 -11.82 24.60 8.67
N GLU A 261 -10.64 24.00 8.44
CA GLU A 261 -10.10 23.86 7.07
C GLU A 261 -9.55 22.46 6.84
N VAL A 262 -9.87 21.92 5.68
CA VAL A 262 -9.36 20.66 5.17
C VAL A 262 -8.90 20.81 3.74
N LEU A 263 -7.85 20.06 3.39
CA LEU A 263 -7.37 19.88 2.03
C LEU A 263 -7.82 18.49 1.56
N VAL A 264 -8.66 18.47 0.53
CA VAL A 264 -9.14 17.23 -0.09
C VAL A 264 -8.33 16.97 -1.35
N GLN A 265 -7.58 15.90 -1.36
CA GLN A 265 -6.83 15.42 -2.51
C GLN A 265 -7.63 14.31 -3.19
N LEU A 266 -7.97 14.53 -4.45
CA LEU A 266 -8.67 13.54 -5.26
C LEU A 266 -7.67 12.62 -5.98
N LYS A 267 -8.12 11.43 -6.36
CA LYS A 267 -7.35 10.55 -7.23
C LYS A 267 -7.10 11.26 -8.56
N GLY A 268 -5.84 11.23 -9.00
CA GLY A 268 -5.39 12.07 -10.12
C GLY A 268 -4.70 13.36 -9.70
N GLY A 269 -4.54 13.58 -8.39
CA GLY A 269 -3.66 14.61 -7.82
C GLY A 269 -4.31 16.00 -7.64
N LYS A 270 -5.57 16.21 -8.05
CA LYS A 270 -6.25 17.49 -7.83
C LYS A 270 -6.48 17.73 -6.34
N GLU A 271 -6.06 18.89 -5.85
CA GLU A 271 -6.23 19.34 -4.48
C GLU A 271 -7.24 20.47 -4.37
N ILE A 272 -8.15 20.38 -3.41
CA ILE A 272 -9.21 21.36 -3.19
C ILE A 272 -9.26 21.71 -1.71
N HIS A 273 -9.13 23.01 -1.41
CA HIS A 273 -9.30 23.54 -0.07
C HIS A 273 -10.76 23.75 0.26
N LYS A 274 -11.21 23.28 1.42
CA LYS A 274 -12.59 23.49 1.91
C LYS A 274 -12.59 23.96 3.34
N ARG A 275 -13.53 24.89 3.64
CA ARG A 275 -13.88 25.29 5.00
C ARG A 275 -15.04 24.45 5.49
N LEU A 276 -15.01 24.13 6.77
CA LEU A 276 -16.11 23.47 7.47
C LEU A 276 -17.06 24.56 7.98
N GLU A 277 -18.30 24.41 7.65
CA GLU A 277 -19.40 25.23 8.18
C GLU A 277 -20.07 24.55 9.38
#